data_9cdb52948a7c5e4762df468b53ec647a
#
_entry.id   9cdb52948a7c5e4762df468b53ec647a
#
_cell.length_a   1.000
_cell.length_b   1.000
_cell.length_c   1.000
_cell.angle_alpha   90.00
_cell.angle_beta   90.00
_cell.angle_gamma   90.00
#
_symmetry.space_group_name_H-M   'P 1'
#
loop_
_entity.id
_entity.type
_entity.pdbx_description
1 polymer ?
#
loop_
_entity_poly.entity_id
_entity_poly.type
_entity_poly.pdbx_seq_one_letter_code
_entity_poly.pdbx_strand_id
1 'polypeptide(L)'
;MRATNSDPVTMVVSAQPAPGNQKEWEETLTNTIQASLKFPGHMGTTVLKQESIRKPTYQIVLRFDQLENLERWKNSPEREYWISRLHALEHCPPA
;
A
#
# COMPACT_ATOMS: atom_id res chain seq x y z
N MET A 1 -5.30 6.27 -31.39
CA MET A 1 -5.17 5.70 -30.77
C MET A 1 -5.64 5.35 -29.87
N ARG A 2 -5.77 4.96 -29.52
CA ARG A 2 -6.30 4.55 -28.67
C ARG A 2 -5.88 4.40 -27.49
N ALA A 3 -6.37 5.07 -26.44
CA ALA A 3 -5.91 4.71 -25.17
C ALA A 3 -5.96 3.24 -25.08
N THR A 4 -4.96 2.66 -24.54
CA THR A 4 -4.96 1.23 -24.46
C THR A 4 -4.91 0.87 -23.01
N ASN A 5 -5.35 -0.32 -22.70
CA ASN A 5 -5.29 -0.83 -21.34
C ASN A 5 -3.87 -1.17 -20.92
N SER A 6 -2.91 -0.91 -21.80
CA SER A 6 -1.52 -1.23 -21.50
C SER A 6 -0.74 -0.03 -20.97
N ASP A 7 -1.40 1.11 -20.78
CA ASP A 7 -0.70 2.27 -20.21
C ASP A 7 -0.43 2.02 -18.71
N PRO A 8 0.77 2.38 -18.24
CA PRO A 8 1.05 2.24 -16.81
C PRO A 8 0.09 3.05 -15.96
N VAL A 9 -0.21 2.52 -14.81
CA VAL A 9 -1.11 3.16 -13.85
C VAL A 9 -0.45 3.27 -12.50
N THR A 10 -0.86 4.28 -11.75
CA THR A 10 -0.32 4.54 -10.42
C THR A 10 -1.46 4.66 -9.44
N MET A 11 -1.31 4.03 -8.29
CA MET A 11 -2.25 4.18 -7.19
C MET A 11 -1.52 4.78 -6.01
N VAL A 12 -2.09 5.82 -5.41
CA VAL A 12 -1.50 6.48 -4.24
C VAL A 12 -2.42 6.27 -3.06
N VAL A 13 -1.84 5.78 -1.97
CA VAL A 13 -2.57 5.55 -0.73
C VAL A 13 -1.89 6.36 0.37
N SER A 14 -2.68 7.10 1.13
CA SER A 14 -2.19 7.84 2.28
C SER A 14 -2.64 7.14 3.55
N ALA A 15 -1.75 7.09 4.55
CA ALA A 15 -2.07 6.37 5.78
C ALA A 15 -1.31 6.95 6.94
N GLN A 16 -1.89 6.79 8.14
CA GLN A 16 -1.27 7.21 9.39
C GLN A 16 -1.45 6.09 10.41
N PRO A 17 -0.35 5.49 10.90
CA PRO A 17 -0.49 4.52 11.98
C PRO A 17 -0.93 5.22 13.26
N ALA A 18 -1.65 4.51 14.11
CA ALA A 18 -2.04 5.02 15.40
C ALA A 18 -0.80 5.19 16.28
N PRO A 19 -0.85 6.12 17.25
CA PRO A 19 0.31 6.32 18.13
C PRO A 19 0.71 5.01 18.81
N GLY A 20 2.01 4.74 18.81
CA GLY A 20 2.54 3.52 19.40
C GLY A 20 2.60 2.33 18.46
N ASN A 21 1.94 2.40 17.31
CA ASN A 21 1.89 1.28 16.38
C ASN A 21 2.81 1.46 15.18
N GLN A 22 3.59 2.55 15.15
CA GLN A 22 4.34 2.90 13.94
C GLN A 22 5.27 1.77 13.50
N LYS A 23 6.01 1.19 14.42
CA LYS A 23 6.99 0.17 14.06
C LYS A 23 6.29 -1.07 13.49
N GLU A 24 5.26 -1.53 14.16
CA GLU A 24 4.54 -2.72 13.70
C GLU A 24 3.83 -2.44 12.38
N TRP A 25 3.31 -1.22 12.22
CA TRP A 25 2.66 -0.82 10.98
C TRP A 25 3.65 -0.83 9.82
N GLU A 26 4.88 -0.32 10.05
CA GLU A 26 5.90 -0.32 9.01
C GLU A 26 6.30 -1.73 8.62
N GLU A 27 6.42 -2.62 9.59
CA GLU A 27 6.74 -4.02 9.29
C GLU A 27 5.62 -4.68 8.49
N THR A 28 4.39 -4.40 8.87
CA THR A 28 3.23 -4.94 8.14
C THR A 28 3.17 -4.38 6.72
N LEU A 29 3.49 -3.09 6.57
CA LEU A 29 3.54 -2.49 5.24
C LEU A 29 4.59 -3.16 4.37
N THR A 30 5.77 -3.43 4.92
CA THR A 30 6.81 -4.13 4.17
C THR A 30 6.31 -5.48 3.66
N ASN A 31 5.63 -6.23 4.52
CA ASN A 31 5.08 -7.51 4.11
C ASN A 31 4.00 -7.35 3.04
N THR A 32 3.21 -6.30 3.15
CA THR A 32 2.18 -6.00 2.15
C THR A 32 2.81 -5.73 0.79
N ILE A 33 3.87 -4.94 0.79
CA ILE A 33 4.57 -4.61 -0.46
C ILE A 33 5.19 -5.87 -1.06
N GLN A 34 5.78 -6.72 -0.24
CA GLN A 34 6.37 -7.95 -0.75
C GLN A 34 5.31 -8.86 -1.36
N ALA A 35 4.12 -8.89 -0.79
CA ALA A 35 3.03 -9.66 -1.38
C ALA A 35 2.65 -9.09 -2.75
N SER A 36 2.61 -7.77 -2.87
CA SER A 36 2.23 -7.15 -4.15
C SER A 36 3.27 -7.38 -5.23
N LEU A 37 4.53 -7.55 -4.85
CA LEU A 37 5.59 -7.79 -5.84
C LEU A 37 5.42 -9.10 -6.59
N LYS A 38 4.67 -10.03 -6.03
CA LYS A 38 4.43 -11.32 -6.67
C LYS A 38 3.36 -11.24 -7.75
N PHE A 39 2.64 -10.14 -7.84
CA PHE A 39 1.57 -10.00 -8.81
C PHE A 39 2.11 -9.54 -10.15
N PRO A 40 1.55 -10.02 -11.25
CA PRO A 40 2.05 -9.64 -12.57
C PRO A 40 1.92 -8.13 -12.78
N GLY A 41 2.89 -7.58 -13.46
CA GLY A 41 2.84 -6.19 -13.88
C GLY A 41 3.26 -5.17 -12.84
N HIS A 42 3.66 -5.60 -11.64
CA HIS A 42 4.12 -4.67 -10.61
C HIS A 42 5.42 -4.01 -11.07
N MET A 43 5.44 -2.68 -11.11
CA MET A 43 6.59 -1.93 -11.61
C MET A 43 7.40 -1.27 -10.51
N GLY A 44 6.91 -1.31 -9.29
CA GLY A 44 7.63 -0.75 -8.16
C GLY A 44 6.69 -0.06 -7.20
N THR A 45 7.13 0.05 -5.95
CA THR A 45 6.38 0.75 -4.92
C THR A 45 7.32 1.70 -4.22
N THR A 46 6.89 2.93 -4.06
CA THR A 46 7.63 3.96 -3.34
C THR A 46 6.86 4.33 -2.09
N VAL A 47 7.57 4.42 -0.98
CA VAL A 47 6.97 4.85 0.28
C VAL A 47 7.59 6.18 0.66
N LEU A 48 6.75 7.19 0.79
CA LEU A 48 7.16 8.51 1.21
C LEU A 48 6.66 8.73 2.63
N LYS A 49 7.56 9.06 3.52
CA LYS A 49 7.23 9.29 4.92
C LYS A 49 7.43 10.75 5.24
N GLN A 50 6.40 11.40 5.75
CA GLN A 50 6.49 12.77 6.20
C GLN A 50 6.43 12.77 7.71
N GLU A 51 7.52 13.16 8.35
CA GLU A 51 7.57 13.22 9.79
C GLU A 51 6.74 14.38 10.29
N SER A 52 6.08 14.17 11.41
CA SER A 52 5.42 15.26 12.11
C SER A 52 5.58 15.01 13.60
N ILE A 53 5.32 16.03 14.37
CA ILE A 53 5.52 15.95 15.82
C ILE A 53 4.65 14.87 16.44
N ARG A 54 3.44 14.69 15.91
CA ARG A 54 2.47 13.81 16.54
C ARG A 54 2.29 12.51 15.79
N LYS A 55 2.15 12.58 14.48
CA LYS A 55 1.86 11.41 13.67
C LYS A 55 2.58 11.51 12.35
N PRO A 56 3.43 10.56 12.04
CA PRO A 56 3.99 10.51 10.69
C PRO A 56 2.88 10.14 9.69
N THR A 57 2.96 10.71 8.51
CA THR A 57 2.04 10.41 7.43
C THR A 57 2.82 9.69 6.34
N TYR A 58 2.23 8.64 5.79
CA TYR A 58 2.86 7.84 4.76
C TYR A 58 2.06 7.94 3.48
N GLN A 59 2.76 8.07 2.37
CA GLN A 59 2.16 7.90 1.05
C GLN A 59 2.80 6.71 0.39
N ILE A 60 1.98 5.78 -0.04
CA ILE A 60 2.44 4.57 -0.70
C ILE A 60 2.02 4.68 -2.16
N VAL A 61 3.01 4.68 -3.05
CA VAL A 61 2.78 4.86 -4.47
C VAL A 61 3.09 3.53 -5.15
N LEU A 62 2.04 2.89 -5.67
CA LEU A 62 2.18 1.60 -6.35
C LEU A 62 2.02 1.82 -7.84
N ARG A 63 2.89 1.21 -8.63
CA ARG A 63 2.82 1.31 -10.08
C ARG A 63 2.68 -0.06 -10.69
N PHE A 64 1.76 -0.17 -11.62
CA PHE A 64 1.55 -1.39 -12.40
C PHE A 64 1.59 -1.04 -13.87
N ASP A 65 1.94 -2.04 -14.69
CA ASP A 65 2.10 -1.82 -16.12
C ASP A 65 0.76 -1.56 -16.81
N GLN A 66 -0.36 -2.02 -16.23
CA GLN A 66 -1.67 -1.76 -16.80
C GLN A 66 -2.73 -1.91 -15.73
N LEU A 67 -3.88 -1.31 -15.99
CA LEU A 67 -4.97 -1.25 -15.03
C LEU A 67 -5.45 -2.64 -14.62
N GLU A 68 -5.51 -3.56 -15.55
CA GLU A 68 -5.99 -4.90 -15.25
C GLU A 68 -5.15 -5.57 -14.15
N ASN A 69 -3.84 -5.36 -14.22
CA ASN A 69 -2.94 -5.96 -13.22
C ASN A 69 -3.07 -5.26 -11.87
N LEU A 70 -3.27 -3.95 -11.87
CA LEU A 70 -3.53 -3.23 -10.64
C LEU A 70 -4.81 -3.74 -9.99
N GLU A 71 -5.86 -3.92 -10.78
CA GLU A 71 -7.13 -4.39 -10.23
C GLU A 71 -7.03 -5.82 -9.72
N ARG A 72 -6.21 -6.62 -10.33
CA ARG A 72 -5.95 -7.98 -9.86
C ARG A 72 -5.38 -7.96 -8.44
N TRP A 73 -4.43 -7.07 -8.20
CA TRP A 73 -3.89 -6.91 -6.87
C TRP A 73 -4.96 -6.34 -5.92
N LYS A 74 -5.67 -5.30 -6.32
CA LYS A 74 -6.65 -4.64 -5.46
C LYS A 74 -7.75 -5.59 -5.01
N ASN A 75 -8.11 -6.55 -5.85
CA ASN A 75 -9.21 -7.46 -5.55
C ASN A 75 -8.74 -8.79 -5.01
N SER A 76 -7.45 -8.92 -4.71
CA SER A 76 -6.91 -10.20 -4.27
C SER A 76 -7.18 -10.45 -2.79
N PRO A 77 -7.37 -11.70 -2.39
CA PRO A 77 -7.49 -12.02 -0.96
C PRO A 77 -6.20 -11.70 -0.20
N GLU A 78 -5.06 -11.77 -0.86
CA GLU A 78 -3.80 -11.44 -0.21
C GLU A 78 -3.75 -9.98 0.20
N ARG A 79 -4.18 -9.08 -0.69
CA ARG A 79 -4.24 -7.67 -0.34
C ARG A 79 -5.21 -7.43 0.80
N GLU A 80 -6.35 -8.07 0.74
CA GLU A 80 -7.36 -7.88 1.78
C GLU A 80 -6.82 -8.29 3.15
N TYR A 81 -6.10 -9.39 3.20
CA TYR A 81 -5.49 -9.85 4.43
C TYR A 81 -4.55 -8.79 5.02
N TRP A 82 -3.64 -8.29 4.19
CA TRP A 82 -2.64 -7.34 4.68
C TRP A 82 -3.24 -5.97 4.97
N ILE A 83 -4.16 -5.51 4.13
CA ILE A 83 -4.81 -4.21 4.35
C ILE A 83 -5.61 -4.23 5.63
N SER A 84 -6.28 -5.33 5.94
CA SER A 84 -7.00 -5.43 7.21
C SER A 84 -6.08 -5.28 8.40
N ARG A 85 -4.90 -5.87 8.33
CA ARG A 85 -3.93 -5.75 9.42
C ARG A 85 -3.40 -4.33 9.53
N LEU A 86 -3.15 -3.67 8.40
CA LEU A 86 -2.72 -2.28 8.43
C LEU A 86 -3.80 -1.38 9.03
N HIS A 87 -5.05 -1.57 8.63
CA HIS A 87 -6.14 -0.76 9.15
C HIS A 87 -6.29 -0.94 10.66
N ALA A 88 -6.12 -2.15 11.16
CA ALA A 88 -6.21 -2.37 12.60
C ALA A 88 -5.16 -1.55 13.34
N LEU A 89 -3.97 -1.42 12.78
CA LEU A 89 -2.90 -0.65 13.42
C LEU A 89 -3.09 0.85 13.25
N GLU A 90 -3.95 1.27 12.33
CA GLU A 90 -4.26 2.68 12.12
C GLU A 90 -5.38 3.17 13.03
N HIS A 91 -6.28 2.28 13.41
CA HIS A 91 -7.50 2.67 14.10
C HIS A 91 -7.60 2.13 15.51
N CYS A 92 -6.74 1.21 15.91
CA CYS A 92 -6.78 0.60 17.22
C CYS A 92 -5.46 0.86 17.94
N PRO A 93 -5.36 1.96 18.66
CA PRO A 93 -4.13 2.23 19.40
C PRO A 93 -3.90 1.15 20.45
N PRO A 94 -2.66 0.94 20.84
CA PRO A 94 -2.37 -0.04 21.88
C PRO A 94 -3.07 0.31 23.18
N ALA A 95 -3.49 -0.67 23.87
CA ALA A 95 -4.21 -0.48 25.14
C ALA A 95 -3.29 0.11 26.19
#